data_639754b6f447d051c98e9df2fe29ebce
#
_entry.id   639754b6f447d051c98e9df2fe29ebce
#
_cell.length_a   1.000
_cell.length_b   1.000
_cell.length_c   1.000
_cell.angle_alpha   90.00
_cell.angle_beta   90.00
_cell.angle_gamma   90.00
#
_symmetry.space_group_name_H-M   'P 1'
#
loop_
_entity.id
_entity.type
_entity.pdbx_description
1 polymer ?
#
loop_
_entity_poly.entity_id
_entity_poly.type
_entity_poly.pdbx_seq_one_letter_code
_entity_poly.pdbx_strand_id
1 'polypeptide(L)'
;MMSYLIAGVIMIALVAVLTLFMGKKGGGASEKKRNSNNKNKAHIIKEANKKLAKNPHDPAGLIPLGDVYFSSQIWDKAYLIYSDLSKLDSKSGAVNIGECFLRLGISALQLGKNPEAAQALLSAYKVNSVSFENNFYLGKALFNQKLYEKSVPLFKKALLAKPEASGVYFLLAQSLYFAKKYRDCLPFFKKALDEDPSNKEALFNMADSMFQEGRGDRAIKVFMHLRADPVYGARSCLRSGIFHTKINDLNAAVQDYEIGLKHETEPSDIRIEIEYNLARCYFEKKQIAKGLALLKSIRNSVQNYKDVNSLINRYQELSQNSNLQIYVSANSNDFVTLCRKFILTKYKNSNVKIQSIENDSLYTDILTEIYAATWQDVVLFRFFRTTGSVGEIYIREFHEHMGDVNAERGFCISAGIFSDESKKYIEGRPIDLIEKTELIKILKQISI
;
A
#
# COMPACT_ATOMS: atom_id res chain seq x y z
N MET A 1 -3.40 -40.18 3.68
CA MET A 1 -3.36 -39.83 2.25
C MET A 1 -4.39 -40.59 1.40
N MET A 2 -4.72 -41.84 1.70
CA MET A 2 -5.69 -42.63 0.93
C MET A 2 -7.18 -42.21 1.10
N SER A 3 -7.55 -41.66 2.25
CA SER A 3 -8.94 -41.22 2.54
C SER A 3 -9.37 -39.97 1.78
N TYR A 4 -8.45 -39.05 1.47
CA TYR A 4 -8.73 -37.83 0.70
C TYR A 4 -8.88 -38.09 -0.80
N LEU A 5 -8.21 -39.10 -1.35
CA LEU A 5 -8.34 -39.54 -2.72
C LEU A 5 -9.72 -40.16 -2.98
N ILE A 6 -10.24 -40.93 -2.04
CA ILE A 6 -11.57 -41.59 -2.14
C ILE A 6 -12.69 -40.55 -2.04
N ALA A 7 -12.56 -39.53 -1.17
CA ALA A 7 -13.50 -38.43 -1.07
C ALA A 7 -13.56 -37.56 -2.35
N GLY A 8 -12.41 -37.31 -2.99
CA GLY A 8 -12.33 -36.58 -4.24
C GLY A 8 -13.01 -37.31 -5.41
N VAL A 9 -12.83 -38.62 -5.53
CA VAL A 9 -13.46 -39.43 -6.58
C VAL A 9 -14.97 -39.55 -6.38
N ILE A 10 -15.45 -39.64 -5.14
CA ILE A 10 -16.89 -39.67 -4.83
C ILE A 10 -17.55 -38.29 -5.15
N MET A 11 -16.85 -37.18 -4.87
CA MET A 11 -17.36 -35.83 -5.22
C MET A 11 -17.45 -35.62 -6.73
N ILE A 12 -16.47 -36.06 -7.50
CA ILE A 12 -16.49 -35.97 -8.96
C ILE A 12 -17.59 -36.86 -9.56
N ALA A 13 -17.82 -38.07 -9.01
CA ALA A 13 -18.89 -38.93 -9.43
C ALA A 13 -20.29 -38.37 -9.10
N LEU A 14 -20.47 -37.72 -7.95
CA LEU A 14 -21.71 -37.05 -7.55
C LEU A 14 -22.03 -35.83 -8.43
N VAL A 15 -21.04 -35.02 -8.80
CA VAL A 15 -21.20 -33.90 -9.73
C VAL A 15 -21.54 -34.38 -11.14
N ALA A 16 -20.92 -35.48 -11.61
CA ALA A 16 -21.22 -36.08 -12.91
C ALA A 16 -22.63 -36.69 -12.94
N VAL A 17 -23.12 -37.30 -11.87
CA VAL A 17 -24.48 -37.82 -11.77
C VAL A 17 -25.50 -36.68 -11.68
N LEU A 18 -25.23 -35.59 -10.95
CA LEU A 18 -26.10 -34.43 -10.88
C LEU A 18 -26.22 -33.70 -12.23
N THR A 19 -25.13 -33.61 -13.00
CA THR A 19 -25.16 -33.02 -14.36
C THR A 19 -25.92 -33.89 -15.36
N LEU A 20 -25.89 -35.23 -15.22
CA LEU A 20 -26.67 -36.16 -16.02
C LEU A 20 -28.17 -36.14 -15.70
N PHE A 21 -28.54 -35.90 -14.42
CA PHE A 21 -29.94 -35.81 -13.99
C PHE A 21 -30.59 -34.44 -14.29
N MET A 22 -29.84 -33.35 -14.22
CA MET A 22 -30.32 -32.01 -14.59
C MET A 22 -30.40 -31.80 -16.11
N GLY A 23 -29.72 -32.60 -16.92
CA GLY A 23 -29.75 -32.53 -18.40
C GLY A 23 -30.99 -33.12 -19.07
N LYS A 24 -31.93 -33.74 -18.33
CA LYS A 24 -33.06 -34.50 -18.94
C LYS A 24 -34.46 -33.88 -18.79
N LYS A 25 -34.61 -32.65 -18.25
CA LYS A 25 -35.91 -31.99 -18.23
C LYS A 25 -35.78 -30.52 -18.67
N GLY A 26 -35.77 -30.24 -19.96
CA GLY A 26 -35.87 -28.89 -20.55
C GLY A 26 -35.18 -28.66 -21.89
N GLY A 27 -34.52 -29.68 -22.49
CA GLY A 27 -33.62 -29.49 -23.64
C GLY A 27 -34.26 -29.27 -25.02
N GLY A 28 -35.49 -29.66 -25.25
CA GLY A 28 -36.05 -29.74 -26.62
C GLY A 28 -36.30 -28.39 -27.29
N ALA A 29 -36.70 -27.37 -26.57
CA ALA A 29 -37.01 -26.05 -27.17
C ALA A 29 -35.77 -25.15 -27.31
N SER A 30 -34.83 -25.26 -26.40
CA SER A 30 -33.56 -24.50 -26.41
C SER A 30 -32.59 -25.01 -27.47
N GLU A 31 -32.48 -26.34 -27.65
CA GLU A 31 -31.63 -26.94 -28.69
C GLU A 31 -32.16 -26.68 -30.10
N LYS A 32 -33.49 -26.75 -30.32
CA LYS A 32 -34.08 -26.42 -31.63
C LYS A 32 -33.85 -24.95 -32.03
N LYS A 33 -33.96 -24.02 -31.05
CA LYS A 33 -33.70 -22.60 -31.27
C LYS A 33 -32.21 -22.31 -31.52
N ARG A 34 -31.31 -23.02 -30.85
CA ARG A 34 -29.85 -22.94 -31.05
C ARG A 34 -29.39 -23.49 -32.40
N ASN A 35 -29.95 -24.61 -32.81
CA ASN A 35 -29.70 -25.22 -34.15
C ASN A 35 -30.25 -24.39 -35.29
N SER A 36 -31.43 -23.79 -35.15
CA SER A 36 -32.02 -22.87 -36.13
C SER A 36 -31.15 -21.61 -36.29
N ASN A 37 -30.67 -21.04 -35.19
CA ASN A 37 -29.84 -19.83 -35.21
C ASN A 37 -28.46 -20.10 -35.83
N ASN A 38 -27.85 -21.27 -35.57
CA ASN A 38 -26.60 -21.69 -36.20
C ASN A 38 -26.71 -21.94 -37.70
N LYS A 39 -27.82 -22.53 -38.16
CA LYS A 39 -28.09 -22.70 -39.59
C LYS A 39 -28.24 -21.36 -40.30
N ASN A 40 -28.94 -20.41 -39.66
CA ASN A 40 -29.13 -19.07 -40.24
C ASN A 40 -27.79 -18.30 -40.33
N LYS A 41 -26.95 -18.37 -39.29
CA LYS A 41 -25.60 -17.79 -39.33
C LYS A 41 -24.73 -18.39 -40.43
N ALA A 42 -24.73 -19.72 -40.59
CA ALA A 42 -23.98 -20.40 -41.65
C ALA A 42 -24.43 -19.99 -43.05
N HIS A 43 -25.74 -19.78 -43.24
CA HIS A 43 -26.29 -19.30 -44.51
C HIS A 43 -25.82 -17.88 -44.81
N ILE A 44 -25.89 -16.96 -43.80
CA ILE A 44 -25.42 -15.57 -43.94
C ILE A 44 -23.92 -15.53 -44.31
N ILE A 45 -23.09 -16.32 -43.64
CA ILE A 45 -21.66 -16.42 -43.93
C ILE A 45 -21.41 -16.88 -45.36
N LYS A 46 -22.15 -17.90 -45.81
CA LYS A 46 -22.01 -18.45 -47.17
C LYS A 46 -22.37 -17.41 -48.26
N GLU A 47 -23.50 -16.71 -48.09
CA GLU A 47 -23.93 -15.67 -49.02
C GLU A 47 -23.00 -14.45 -48.99
N ALA A 48 -22.52 -14.05 -47.83
CA ALA A 48 -21.53 -12.97 -47.67
C ALA A 48 -20.23 -13.32 -48.42
N ASN A 49 -19.69 -14.52 -48.19
CA ASN A 49 -18.47 -14.99 -48.85
C ASN A 49 -18.64 -15.08 -50.40
N LYS A 50 -19.82 -15.42 -50.90
CA LYS A 50 -20.10 -15.44 -52.36
C LYS A 50 -20.03 -14.02 -52.96
N LYS A 51 -20.49 -12.99 -52.23
CA LYS A 51 -20.38 -11.60 -52.66
C LYS A 51 -18.92 -11.12 -52.59
N LEU A 52 -18.23 -11.44 -51.50
CA LEU A 52 -16.84 -11.05 -51.27
C LEU A 52 -15.86 -11.75 -52.25
N ALA A 53 -16.20 -12.93 -52.75
CA ALA A 53 -15.44 -13.58 -53.83
C ALA A 53 -15.47 -12.81 -55.17
N LYS A 54 -16.49 -11.98 -55.38
CA LYS A 54 -16.59 -11.10 -56.57
C LYS A 54 -15.96 -9.73 -56.32
N ASN A 55 -16.20 -9.16 -55.15
CA ASN A 55 -15.63 -7.90 -54.70
C ASN A 55 -15.26 -7.99 -53.20
N PRO A 56 -13.98 -8.11 -52.86
CA PRO A 56 -13.52 -8.25 -51.47
C PRO A 56 -13.93 -7.11 -50.54
N HIS A 57 -14.23 -5.92 -51.10
CA HIS A 57 -14.63 -4.73 -50.35
C HIS A 57 -16.11 -4.38 -50.49
N ASP A 58 -16.95 -5.34 -50.94
CA ASP A 58 -18.40 -5.12 -51.05
C ASP A 58 -19.06 -4.95 -49.68
N PRO A 59 -19.61 -3.76 -49.32
CA PRO A 59 -20.29 -3.53 -48.03
C PRO A 59 -21.46 -4.50 -47.82
N ALA A 60 -22.16 -4.90 -48.91
CA ALA A 60 -23.28 -5.84 -48.83
C ALA A 60 -22.86 -7.27 -48.46
N GLY A 61 -21.56 -7.59 -48.54
CA GLY A 61 -20.96 -8.83 -48.04
C GLY A 61 -20.35 -8.65 -46.66
N LEU A 62 -19.58 -7.55 -46.47
CA LEU A 62 -18.83 -7.28 -45.21
C LEU A 62 -19.75 -7.03 -44.02
N ILE A 63 -20.82 -6.23 -44.14
CA ILE A 63 -21.72 -5.87 -43.05
C ILE A 63 -22.35 -7.11 -42.41
N PRO A 64 -23.08 -7.97 -43.16
CA PRO A 64 -23.70 -9.16 -42.55
C PRO A 64 -22.68 -10.13 -41.95
N LEU A 65 -21.49 -10.23 -42.55
CA LEU A 65 -20.40 -11.05 -42.03
C LEU A 65 -19.84 -10.53 -40.73
N GLY A 66 -19.60 -9.22 -40.65
CA GLY A 66 -19.18 -8.54 -39.44
C GLY A 66 -20.20 -8.68 -38.30
N ASP A 67 -21.49 -8.54 -38.62
CA ASP A 67 -22.58 -8.65 -37.65
C ASP A 67 -22.67 -10.08 -37.07
N VAL A 68 -22.46 -11.10 -37.89
CA VAL A 68 -22.44 -12.49 -37.44
C VAL A 68 -21.23 -12.74 -36.52
N TYR A 69 -20.05 -12.28 -36.88
CA TYR A 69 -18.85 -12.45 -36.03
C TYR A 69 -18.95 -11.66 -34.71
N PHE A 70 -19.42 -10.42 -34.78
CA PHE A 70 -19.62 -9.60 -33.62
C PHE A 70 -20.64 -10.21 -32.65
N SER A 71 -21.83 -10.59 -33.13
CA SER A 71 -22.87 -11.23 -32.32
C SER A 71 -22.48 -12.64 -31.82
N SER A 72 -21.51 -13.27 -32.47
CA SER A 72 -20.94 -14.55 -32.05
C SER A 72 -19.70 -14.39 -31.17
N GLN A 73 -19.32 -13.16 -30.85
CA GLN A 73 -18.14 -12.80 -30.03
C GLN A 73 -16.81 -13.32 -30.61
N ILE A 74 -16.75 -13.47 -31.96
CA ILE A 74 -15.52 -13.85 -32.67
C ILE A 74 -14.77 -12.53 -32.97
N TRP A 75 -14.14 -11.98 -31.93
CA TRP A 75 -13.66 -10.61 -31.91
C TRP A 75 -12.55 -10.33 -32.92
N ASP A 76 -11.65 -11.29 -33.17
CA ASP A 76 -10.56 -11.20 -34.13
C ASP A 76 -11.11 -10.97 -35.57
N LYS A 77 -12.11 -11.76 -35.98
CA LYS A 77 -12.75 -11.64 -37.30
C LYS A 77 -13.62 -10.38 -37.39
N ALA A 78 -14.39 -10.10 -36.35
CA ALA A 78 -15.19 -8.88 -36.31
C ALA A 78 -14.30 -7.62 -36.44
N TYR A 79 -13.16 -7.58 -35.72
CA TYR A 79 -12.21 -6.47 -35.80
C TYR A 79 -11.68 -6.24 -37.22
N LEU A 80 -11.28 -7.32 -37.93
CA LEU A 80 -10.78 -7.22 -39.32
C LEU A 80 -11.85 -6.67 -40.26
N ILE A 81 -13.06 -7.24 -40.20
CA ILE A 81 -14.18 -6.81 -41.08
C ILE A 81 -14.55 -5.34 -40.84
N TYR A 82 -14.71 -4.93 -39.56
CA TYR A 82 -15.04 -3.52 -39.24
C TYR A 82 -13.88 -2.57 -39.51
N SER A 83 -12.63 -3.03 -39.42
CA SER A 83 -11.47 -2.26 -39.86
C SER A 83 -11.52 -1.98 -41.38
N ASP A 84 -11.88 -2.98 -42.19
CA ASP A 84 -12.01 -2.78 -43.61
C ASP A 84 -13.22 -1.90 -43.97
N LEU A 85 -14.38 -2.12 -43.32
CA LEU A 85 -15.54 -1.26 -43.47
C LEU A 85 -15.27 0.21 -43.10
N SER A 86 -14.42 0.45 -42.08
CA SER A 86 -14.08 1.80 -41.65
C SER A 86 -13.25 2.61 -42.65
N LYS A 87 -12.61 1.95 -43.63
CA LYS A 87 -11.78 2.56 -44.67
C LYS A 87 -12.60 2.86 -45.96
N LEU A 88 -13.82 2.31 -46.05
CA LEU A 88 -14.66 2.54 -47.24
C LEU A 88 -15.24 3.95 -47.21
N ASP A 89 -15.45 4.51 -48.43
CA ASP A 89 -15.97 5.89 -48.56
C ASP A 89 -17.42 5.96 -48.01
N SER A 90 -17.58 6.79 -46.97
CA SER A 90 -18.87 7.05 -46.33
C SER A 90 -19.87 7.79 -47.21
N LYS A 91 -19.43 8.36 -48.35
CA LYS A 91 -20.28 9.17 -49.26
C LYS A 91 -21.34 8.33 -49.96
N SER A 92 -21.16 7.00 -50.05
CA SER A 92 -22.14 6.10 -50.68
C SER A 92 -23.38 5.85 -49.82
N GLY A 93 -23.41 6.23 -48.54
CA GLY A 93 -24.52 5.93 -47.64
C GLY A 93 -24.73 4.45 -47.31
N ALA A 94 -23.96 3.56 -47.92
CA ALA A 94 -24.09 2.12 -47.75
C ALA A 94 -23.65 1.58 -46.40
N VAL A 95 -22.80 2.33 -45.67
CA VAL A 95 -22.25 1.94 -44.39
C VAL A 95 -22.63 2.97 -43.32
N ASN A 96 -23.25 2.51 -42.24
CA ASN A 96 -23.40 3.35 -41.03
C ASN A 96 -22.03 3.48 -40.33
N ILE A 97 -21.30 4.53 -40.70
CA ILE A 97 -19.92 4.69 -40.27
C ILE A 97 -19.78 4.82 -38.73
N GLY A 98 -20.78 5.42 -38.05
CA GLY A 98 -20.80 5.53 -36.60
C GLY A 98 -20.89 4.16 -35.89
N GLU A 99 -21.79 3.32 -36.36
CA GLU A 99 -21.96 1.94 -35.89
C GLU A 99 -20.74 1.08 -36.22
N CYS A 100 -20.17 1.28 -37.42
CA CYS A 100 -18.94 0.61 -37.80
C CYS A 100 -17.78 0.90 -36.87
N PHE A 101 -17.51 2.18 -36.57
CA PHE A 101 -16.46 2.56 -35.61
C PHE A 101 -16.76 2.10 -34.18
N LEU A 102 -18.03 2.09 -33.75
CA LEU A 102 -18.41 1.58 -32.45
C LEU A 102 -18.07 0.07 -32.34
N ARG A 103 -18.48 -0.73 -33.29
CA ARG A 103 -18.22 -2.18 -33.29
C ARG A 103 -16.75 -2.53 -33.49
N LEU A 104 -16.03 -1.76 -34.31
CA LEU A 104 -14.58 -1.86 -34.43
C LEU A 104 -13.91 -1.61 -33.07
N GLY A 105 -14.27 -0.54 -32.38
CA GLY A 105 -13.71 -0.19 -31.09
C GLY A 105 -14.05 -1.20 -29.99
N ILE A 106 -15.29 -1.72 -29.97
CA ILE A 106 -15.68 -2.78 -29.02
C ILE A 106 -14.86 -4.05 -29.27
N SER A 107 -14.73 -4.47 -30.57
CA SER A 107 -13.93 -5.64 -30.91
C SER A 107 -12.48 -5.49 -30.53
N ALA A 108 -11.89 -4.30 -30.73
CA ALA A 108 -10.54 -3.96 -30.31
C ALA A 108 -10.37 -4.02 -28.79
N LEU A 109 -11.34 -3.51 -28.01
CA LEU A 109 -11.35 -3.61 -26.55
C LEU A 109 -11.32 -5.05 -26.05
N GLN A 110 -12.12 -5.92 -26.66
CA GLN A 110 -12.18 -7.36 -26.30
C GLN A 110 -10.87 -8.09 -26.62
N LEU A 111 -10.12 -7.60 -27.60
CA LEU A 111 -8.80 -8.10 -27.96
C LEU A 111 -7.66 -7.47 -27.15
N GLY A 112 -7.97 -6.58 -26.19
CA GLY A 112 -6.95 -5.88 -25.40
C GLY A 112 -6.20 -4.76 -26.16
N LYS A 113 -6.62 -4.43 -27.40
CA LYS A 113 -6.02 -3.38 -28.24
C LYS A 113 -6.57 -2.01 -27.82
N ASN A 114 -6.22 -1.57 -26.63
CA ASN A 114 -6.81 -0.37 -26.02
C ASN A 114 -6.53 0.94 -26.80
N PRO A 115 -5.34 1.19 -27.38
CA PRO A 115 -5.10 2.38 -28.18
C PRO A 115 -5.98 2.44 -29.47
N GLU A 116 -6.05 1.34 -30.22
CA GLU A 116 -6.85 1.25 -31.44
C GLU A 116 -8.35 1.34 -31.11
N ALA A 117 -8.75 0.72 -29.99
CA ALA A 117 -10.12 0.84 -29.48
C ALA A 117 -10.50 2.29 -29.19
N ALA A 118 -9.64 3.03 -28.49
CA ALA A 118 -9.89 4.44 -28.17
C ALA A 118 -9.97 5.30 -29.44
N GLN A 119 -9.14 5.05 -30.44
CA GLN A 119 -9.17 5.75 -31.71
C GLN A 119 -10.48 5.54 -32.48
N ALA A 120 -10.90 4.27 -32.63
CA ALA A 120 -12.15 3.91 -33.28
C ALA A 120 -13.36 4.47 -32.51
N LEU A 121 -13.40 4.30 -31.19
CA LEU A 121 -14.49 4.81 -30.35
C LEU A 121 -14.55 6.33 -30.30
N LEU A 122 -13.43 7.03 -30.42
CA LEU A 122 -13.42 8.48 -30.56
C LEU A 122 -14.06 8.92 -31.89
N SER A 123 -13.85 8.15 -32.96
CA SER A 123 -14.52 8.38 -34.24
C SER A 123 -16.03 8.13 -34.13
N ALA A 124 -16.46 7.07 -33.47
CA ALA A 124 -17.88 6.83 -33.19
C ALA A 124 -18.50 7.95 -32.32
N TYR A 125 -17.78 8.40 -31.31
CA TYR A 125 -18.19 9.52 -30.45
C TYR A 125 -18.37 10.83 -31.18
N LYS A 126 -17.50 11.14 -32.18
CA LYS A 126 -17.64 12.33 -33.03
C LYS A 126 -18.90 12.29 -33.87
N VAL A 127 -19.39 11.11 -34.30
CA VAL A 127 -20.64 10.95 -35.03
C VAL A 127 -21.83 11.13 -34.08
N ASN A 128 -21.80 10.52 -32.92
CA ASN A 128 -22.89 10.65 -31.92
C ASN A 128 -22.31 10.72 -30.48
N SER A 129 -22.16 11.95 -29.97
CA SER A 129 -21.57 12.22 -28.66
C SER A 129 -22.55 12.04 -27.49
N VAL A 130 -23.83 11.78 -27.75
CA VAL A 130 -24.85 11.59 -26.70
C VAL A 130 -25.21 10.12 -26.48
N SER A 131 -24.78 9.20 -27.40
CA SER A 131 -25.03 7.78 -27.26
C SER A 131 -24.41 7.23 -25.97
N PHE A 132 -25.17 6.41 -25.28
CA PHE A 132 -24.68 5.66 -24.11
C PHE A 132 -23.47 4.80 -24.49
N GLU A 133 -23.60 4.01 -25.56
CA GLU A 133 -22.59 3.05 -26.01
C GLU A 133 -21.27 3.74 -26.34
N ASN A 134 -21.33 4.84 -27.10
CA ASN A 134 -20.14 5.58 -27.50
C ASN A 134 -19.41 6.15 -26.26
N ASN A 135 -20.14 6.73 -25.32
CA ASN A 135 -19.57 7.27 -24.10
C ASN A 135 -19.03 6.16 -23.18
N PHE A 136 -19.78 5.08 -23.01
CA PHE A 136 -19.40 3.98 -22.14
C PHE A 136 -18.14 3.26 -22.64
N TYR A 137 -18.11 2.84 -23.91
CA TYR A 137 -16.98 2.09 -24.44
C TYR A 137 -15.74 2.96 -24.61
N LEU A 138 -15.87 4.22 -25.03
CA LEU A 138 -14.75 5.15 -25.07
C LEU A 138 -14.20 5.41 -23.66
N GLY A 139 -15.07 5.63 -22.67
CA GLY A 139 -14.69 5.73 -21.26
C GLY A 139 -13.91 4.50 -20.79
N LYS A 140 -14.38 3.29 -21.15
CA LYS A 140 -13.71 2.03 -20.79
C LYS A 140 -12.34 1.87 -21.49
N ALA A 141 -12.22 2.28 -22.75
CA ALA A 141 -10.95 2.25 -23.47
C ALA A 141 -9.91 3.18 -22.84
N LEU A 142 -10.31 4.39 -22.44
CA LEU A 142 -9.44 5.35 -21.75
C LEU A 142 -9.11 4.89 -20.34
N PHE A 143 -10.06 4.31 -19.61
CA PHE A 143 -9.82 3.71 -18.30
C PHE A 143 -8.74 2.60 -18.37
N ASN A 144 -8.84 1.69 -19.33
CA ASN A 144 -7.87 0.62 -19.54
C ASN A 144 -6.47 1.15 -19.90
N GLN A 145 -6.39 2.32 -20.54
CA GLN A 145 -5.14 3.05 -20.79
C GLN A 145 -4.64 3.87 -19.57
N LYS A 146 -5.29 3.74 -18.42
CA LYS A 146 -5.02 4.52 -17.20
C LYS A 146 -5.20 6.04 -17.38
N LEU A 147 -5.91 6.47 -18.40
CA LEU A 147 -6.28 7.87 -18.64
C LEU A 147 -7.56 8.22 -17.85
N TYR A 148 -7.49 8.03 -16.55
CA TYR A 148 -8.63 8.08 -15.65
C TYR A 148 -9.38 9.42 -15.68
N GLU A 149 -8.66 10.52 -15.67
CA GLU A 149 -9.31 11.86 -15.73
C GLU A 149 -10.13 12.07 -17.00
N LYS A 150 -9.67 11.49 -18.13
CA LYS A 150 -10.38 11.59 -19.41
C LYS A 150 -11.59 10.65 -19.48
N SER A 151 -11.59 9.54 -18.74
CA SER A 151 -12.72 8.61 -18.69
C SER A 151 -13.89 9.14 -17.86
N VAL A 152 -13.64 9.95 -16.82
CA VAL A 152 -14.66 10.51 -15.92
C VAL A 152 -15.81 11.23 -16.65
N PRO A 153 -15.58 12.24 -17.52
CA PRO A 153 -16.66 12.93 -18.20
C PRO A 153 -17.47 12.02 -19.12
N LEU A 154 -16.86 10.97 -19.69
CA LEU A 154 -17.52 10.02 -20.56
C LEU A 154 -18.47 9.11 -19.75
N PHE A 155 -18.03 8.55 -18.63
CA PHE A 155 -18.93 7.79 -17.78
C PHE A 155 -20.07 8.63 -17.20
N LYS A 156 -19.83 9.91 -16.87
CA LYS A 156 -20.90 10.84 -16.49
C LYS A 156 -21.92 11.05 -17.61
N LYS A 157 -21.47 11.22 -18.88
CA LYS A 157 -22.37 11.31 -20.04
C LYS A 157 -23.13 10.01 -20.29
N ALA A 158 -22.48 8.85 -20.13
CA ALA A 158 -23.14 7.57 -20.23
C ALA A 158 -24.28 7.45 -19.21
N LEU A 159 -24.06 7.83 -17.95
CA LEU A 159 -25.07 7.84 -16.90
C LEU A 159 -26.19 8.86 -17.15
N LEU A 160 -25.91 9.98 -17.83
CA LEU A 160 -26.97 10.91 -18.25
C LEU A 160 -27.88 10.31 -19.31
N ALA A 161 -27.31 9.53 -20.24
CA ALA A 161 -28.09 8.84 -21.29
C ALA A 161 -28.84 7.62 -20.72
N LYS A 162 -28.28 6.93 -19.71
CA LYS A 162 -28.85 5.70 -19.14
C LYS A 162 -28.50 5.58 -17.66
N PRO A 163 -29.30 6.21 -16.77
CA PRO A 163 -28.99 6.28 -15.33
C PRO A 163 -28.92 4.95 -14.60
N GLU A 164 -29.70 3.94 -15.05
CA GLU A 164 -29.76 2.59 -14.49
C GLU A 164 -28.80 1.59 -15.14
N ALA A 165 -27.81 2.06 -15.93
CA ALA A 165 -26.85 1.16 -16.55
C ALA A 165 -25.93 0.57 -15.48
N SER A 166 -26.10 -0.75 -15.23
CA SER A 166 -25.34 -1.48 -14.21
C SER A 166 -23.82 -1.41 -14.44
N GLY A 167 -23.08 -1.29 -13.36
CA GLY A 167 -21.60 -1.26 -13.33
C GLY A 167 -20.96 0.06 -13.76
N VAL A 168 -21.72 1.01 -14.34
CA VAL A 168 -21.14 2.30 -14.77
C VAL A 168 -20.75 3.16 -13.58
N TYR A 169 -21.54 3.14 -12.50
CA TYR A 169 -21.19 3.83 -11.24
C TYR A 169 -19.89 3.35 -10.67
N PHE A 170 -19.62 2.03 -10.75
CA PHE A 170 -18.36 1.46 -10.28
C PHE A 170 -17.17 1.96 -11.12
N LEU A 171 -17.27 1.93 -12.46
CA LEU A 171 -16.21 2.42 -13.34
C LEU A 171 -15.94 3.92 -13.17
N LEU A 172 -17.00 4.72 -12.98
CA LEU A 172 -16.87 6.15 -12.69
C LEU A 172 -16.17 6.38 -11.34
N ALA A 173 -16.58 5.65 -10.29
CA ALA A 173 -15.97 5.73 -8.97
C ALA A 173 -14.48 5.32 -9.01
N GLN A 174 -14.16 4.23 -9.70
CA GLN A 174 -12.77 3.80 -9.90
C GLN A 174 -11.95 4.82 -10.67
N SER A 175 -12.51 5.42 -11.73
CA SER A 175 -11.82 6.47 -12.49
C SER A 175 -11.45 7.66 -11.60
N LEU A 176 -12.38 8.10 -10.75
CA LEU A 176 -12.15 9.17 -9.80
C LEU A 176 -11.13 8.77 -8.70
N TYR A 177 -11.20 7.53 -8.21
CA TYR A 177 -10.28 6.99 -7.23
C TYR A 177 -8.84 6.96 -7.75
N PHE A 178 -8.62 6.39 -8.94
CA PHE A 178 -7.30 6.34 -9.56
C PHE A 178 -6.79 7.73 -10.02
N ALA A 179 -7.71 8.68 -10.29
CA ALA A 179 -7.38 10.09 -10.49
C ALA A 179 -7.12 10.83 -9.15
N LYS A 180 -7.09 10.10 -8.01
CA LYS A 180 -6.90 10.64 -6.65
C LYS A 180 -7.96 11.67 -6.22
N LYS A 181 -9.13 11.67 -6.84
CA LYS A 181 -10.28 12.51 -6.48
C LYS A 181 -11.14 11.78 -5.44
N TYR A 182 -10.53 11.56 -4.26
CA TYR A 182 -11.06 10.66 -3.24
C TYR A 182 -12.42 11.10 -2.71
N ARG A 183 -12.63 12.39 -2.49
CA ARG A 183 -13.91 12.94 -2.04
C ARG A 183 -15.02 12.71 -3.08
N ASP A 184 -14.68 12.93 -4.35
CA ASP A 184 -15.66 12.90 -5.44
C ASP A 184 -16.10 11.48 -5.79
N CYS A 185 -15.28 10.46 -5.53
CA CYS A 185 -15.61 9.07 -5.84
C CYS A 185 -16.62 8.44 -4.85
N LEU A 186 -16.69 8.94 -3.60
CA LEU A 186 -17.48 8.32 -2.53
C LEU A 186 -18.97 8.14 -2.87
N PRO A 187 -19.71 9.15 -3.39
CA PRO A 187 -21.12 8.99 -3.73
C PRO A 187 -21.33 7.94 -4.84
N PHE A 188 -20.38 7.77 -5.75
CA PHE A 188 -20.47 6.80 -6.84
C PHE A 188 -20.13 5.40 -6.38
N PHE A 189 -19.16 5.22 -5.47
CA PHE A 189 -18.96 3.93 -4.81
C PHE A 189 -20.17 3.50 -3.99
N LYS A 190 -20.83 4.44 -3.29
CA LYS A 190 -22.07 4.12 -2.59
C LYS A 190 -23.13 3.58 -3.54
N LYS A 191 -23.38 4.25 -4.68
CA LYS A 191 -24.32 3.78 -5.70
C LYS A 191 -23.91 2.43 -6.31
N ALA A 192 -22.61 2.21 -6.56
CA ALA A 192 -22.14 0.92 -7.03
C ALA A 192 -22.37 -0.21 -6.01
N LEU A 193 -22.26 0.08 -4.73
CA LEU A 193 -22.56 -0.87 -3.64
C LEU A 193 -24.06 -1.05 -3.39
N ASP A 194 -24.90 -0.08 -3.73
CA ASP A 194 -26.35 -0.25 -3.76
C ASP A 194 -26.76 -1.23 -4.88
N GLU A 195 -26.00 -1.28 -6.01
CA GLU A 195 -26.19 -2.26 -7.09
C GLU A 195 -25.63 -3.64 -6.74
N ASP A 196 -24.41 -3.70 -6.20
CA ASP A 196 -23.72 -4.93 -5.79
C ASP A 196 -23.06 -4.75 -4.42
N PRO A 197 -23.78 -5.04 -3.31
CA PRO A 197 -23.25 -4.95 -1.96
C PRO A 197 -22.08 -5.88 -1.67
N SER A 198 -21.89 -6.93 -2.49
CA SER A 198 -20.82 -7.92 -2.33
C SER A 198 -19.51 -7.53 -2.99
N ASN A 199 -19.47 -6.42 -3.72
CA ASN A 199 -18.29 -5.95 -4.45
C ASN A 199 -17.20 -5.48 -3.49
N LYS A 200 -16.27 -6.39 -3.16
CA LYS A 200 -15.18 -6.14 -2.22
C LYS A 200 -14.19 -5.09 -2.72
N GLU A 201 -14.01 -4.97 -4.03
CA GLU A 201 -13.18 -3.92 -4.62
C GLU A 201 -13.77 -2.54 -4.37
N ALA A 202 -15.08 -2.39 -4.60
CA ALA A 202 -15.79 -1.15 -4.32
C ALA A 202 -15.74 -0.80 -2.83
N LEU A 203 -15.94 -1.79 -1.94
CA LEU A 203 -15.83 -1.62 -0.49
C LEU A 203 -14.43 -1.15 -0.08
N PHE A 204 -13.38 -1.81 -0.57
CA PHE A 204 -12.00 -1.45 -0.27
C PHE A 204 -11.66 -0.04 -0.79
N ASN A 205 -11.94 0.25 -2.07
CA ASN A 205 -11.61 1.53 -2.68
C ASN A 205 -12.40 2.69 -2.03
N MET A 206 -13.66 2.46 -1.61
CA MET A 206 -14.44 3.43 -0.85
C MET A 206 -13.80 3.70 0.52
N ALA A 207 -13.42 2.65 1.25
CA ALA A 207 -12.77 2.79 2.55
C ALA A 207 -11.39 3.47 2.42
N ASP A 208 -10.59 3.09 1.42
CA ASP A 208 -9.31 3.75 1.18
C ASP A 208 -9.47 5.23 0.81
N SER A 209 -10.50 5.58 0.03
CA SER A 209 -10.84 6.98 -0.25
C SER A 209 -11.21 7.75 1.02
N MET A 210 -12.01 7.16 1.93
CA MET A 210 -12.32 7.75 3.23
C MET A 210 -11.05 7.94 4.07
N PHE A 211 -10.16 6.96 4.04
CA PHE A 211 -8.88 7.02 4.77
C PHE A 211 -7.99 8.15 4.25
N GLN A 212 -7.86 8.30 2.91
CA GLN A 212 -7.09 9.38 2.28
C GLN A 212 -7.65 10.77 2.59
N GLU A 213 -8.98 10.88 2.78
CA GLU A 213 -9.68 12.11 3.19
C GLU A 213 -9.60 12.37 4.71
N GLY A 214 -8.80 11.60 5.46
CA GLY A 214 -8.64 11.78 6.90
C GLY A 214 -9.78 11.20 7.75
N ARG A 215 -10.73 10.45 7.15
CA ARG A 215 -11.86 9.80 7.84
C ARG A 215 -11.54 8.34 8.19
N GLY A 216 -10.35 8.11 8.77
CA GLY A 216 -9.88 6.77 9.11
C GLY A 216 -10.78 6.04 10.10
N ASP A 217 -11.43 6.76 11.02
CA ASP A 217 -12.44 6.27 11.98
C ASP A 217 -13.61 5.54 11.33
N ARG A 218 -14.01 5.98 10.14
CA ARG A 218 -15.08 5.34 9.34
C ARG A 218 -14.55 4.22 8.49
N ALA A 219 -13.34 4.37 7.93
CA ALA A 219 -12.71 3.39 7.06
C ALA A 219 -12.31 2.12 7.80
N ILE A 220 -11.88 2.24 9.07
CA ILE A 220 -11.35 1.11 9.85
C ILE A 220 -12.32 -0.07 9.95
N LYS A 221 -13.61 0.18 10.11
CA LYS A 221 -14.64 -0.86 10.20
C LYS A 221 -14.70 -1.72 8.92
N VAL A 222 -14.55 -1.09 7.75
CA VAL A 222 -14.55 -1.77 6.46
C VAL A 222 -13.26 -2.56 6.28
N PHE A 223 -12.11 -1.99 6.64
CA PHE A 223 -10.83 -2.71 6.58
C PHE A 223 -10.82 -3.93 7.51
N MET A 224 -11.37 -3.82 8.72
CA MET A 224 -11.52 -4.96 9.64
C MET A 224 -12.45 -6.04 9.07
N HIS A 225 -13.52 -5.68 8.37
CA HIS A 225 -14.39 -6.62 7.68
C HIS A 225 -13.66 -7.35 6.54
N LEU A 226 -12.82 -6.65 5.78
CA LEU A 226 -12.06 -7.22 4.67
C LEU A 226 -10.76 -7.94 5.09
N ARG A 227 -10.40 -7.93 6.37
CA ARG A 227 -9.15 -8.47 6.91
C ARG A 227 -8.86 -9.93 6.50
N ALA A 228 -9.90 -10.78 6.41
CA ALA A 228 -9.78 -12.19 6.04
C ALA A 228 -9.91 -12.44 4.53
N ASP A 229 -10.14 -11.40 3.74
CA ASP A 229 -10.32 -11.56 2.30
C ASP A 229 -9.01 -11.93 1.61
N PRO A 230 -8.99 -12.94 0.72
CA PRO A 230 -7.76 -13.40 0.08
C PRO A 230 -7.13 -12.37 -0.86
N VAL A 231 -7.91 -11.40 -1.38
CA VAL A 231 -7.44 -10.39 -2.35
C VAL A 231 -7.19 -9.04 -1.68
N TYR A 232 -8.08 -8.64 -0.78
CA TYR A 232 -8.02 -7.30 -0.15
C TYR A 232 -7.53 -7.34 1.30
N GLY A 233 -7.34 -8.53 1.88
CA GLY A 233 -7.05 -8.70 3.30
C GLY A 233 -5.75 -8.04 3.74
N ALA A 234 -4.63 -8.33 3.09
CA ALA A 234 -3.35 -7.75 3.48
C ALA A 234 -3.32 -6.23 3.28
N ARG A 235 -3.91 -5.72 2.18
CA ARG A 235 -4.04 -4.27 1.96
C ARG A 235 -4.90 -3.61 3.03
N SER A 236 -5.98 -4.27 3.44
CA SER A 236 -6.85 -3.80 4.52
C SER A 236 -6.11 -3.80 5.86
N CYS A 237 -5.35 -4.84 6.16
CA CYS A 237 -4.49 -4.91 7.34
C CYS A 237 -3.42 -3.81 7.33
N LEU A 238 -2.79 -3.54 6.18
CA LEU A 238 -1.84 -2.43 6.03
C LEU A 238 -2.50 -1.09 6.39
N ARG A 239 -3.68 -0.81 5.83
CA ARG A 239 -4.41 0.45 6.11
C ARG A 239 -4.86 0.56 7.57
N SER A 240 -5.37 -0.53 8.15
CA SER A 240 -5.71 -0.59 9.57
C SER A 240 -4.50 -0.33 10.46
N GLY A 241 -3.39 -1.00 10.19
CA GLY A 241 -2.16 -0.83 10.94
C GLY A 241 -1.61 0.59 10.87
N ILE A 242 -1.65 1.23 9.68
CA ILE A 242 -1.26 2.65 9.53
C ILE A 242 -2.20 3.55 10.37
N PHE A 243 -3.50 3.28 10.35
CA PHE A 243 -4.46 4.04 11.17
C PHE A 243 -4.16 3.89 12.66
N HIS A 244 -4.00 2.66 13.17
CA HIS A 244 -3.69 2.42 14.57
C HIS A 244 -2.34 3.01 15.00
N THR A 245 -1.33 2.97 14.12
CA THR A 245 -0.05 3.65 14.36
C THR A 245 -0.25 5.16 14.51
N LYS A 246 -1.07 5.78 13.66
CA LYS A 246 -1.36 7.23 13.69
C LYS A 246 -2.04 7.68 14.99
N ILE A 247 -2.91 6.84 15.56
CA ILE A 247 -3.58 7.12 16.85
C ILE A 247 -2.80 6.59 18.05
N ASN A 248 -1.56 6.15 17.84
CA ASN A 248 -0.65 5.60 18.84
C ASN A 248 -1.13 4.31 19.54
N ASP A 249 -2.05 3.56 18.91
CA ASP A 249 -2.40 2.19 19.35
C ASP A 249 -1.45 1.18 18.71
N LEU A 250 -0.24 1.09 19.27
CA LEU A 250 0.79 0.20 18.75
C LEU A 250 0.44 -1.29 18.89
N ASN A 251 -0.45 -1.66 19.82
CA ASN A 251 -0.85 -3.06 20.00
C ASN A 251 -1.77 -3.50 18.85
N ALA A 252 -2.79 -2.71 18.56
CA ALA A 252 -3.68 -2.97 17.44
C ALA A 252 -2.93 -2.89 16.09
N ALA A 253 -2.01 -1.92 15.94
CA ALA A 253 -1.18 -1.80 14.74
C ALA A 253 -0.34 -3.06 14.49
N VAL A 254 0.37 -3.57 15.51
CA VAL A 254 1.16 -4.82 15.41
C VAL A 254 0.28 -5.99 15.02
N GLN A 255 -0.89 -6.14 15.67
CA GLN A 255 -1.83 -7.21 15.35
C GLN A 255 -2.30 -7.15 13.89
N ASP A 256 -2.65 -5.98 13.39
CA ASP A 256 -3.06 -5.81 12.00
C ASP A 256 -1.95 -6.20 11.02
N TYR A 257 -0.73 -5.71 11.24
CA TYR A 257 0.40 -6.04 10.38
C TYR A 257 0.75 -7.54 10.41
N GLU A 258 0.73 -8.16 11.60
CA GLU A 258 0.99 -9.62 11.74
C GLU A 258 -0.08 -10.46 11.02
N ILE A 259 -1.34 -10.03 11.03
CA ILE A 259 -2.41 -10.68 10.26
C ILE A 259 -2.16 -10.47 8.76
N GLY A 260 -1.79 -9.26 8.35
CA GLY A 260 -1.49 -8.94 6.96
C GLY A 260 -0.38 -9.81 6.37
N LEU A 261 0.65 -10.13 7.15
CA LEU A 261 1.76 -10.99 6.72
C LEU A 261 1.39 -12.48 6.56
N LYS A 262 0.22 -12.91 7.06
CA LYS A 262 -0.28 -14.29 6.88
C LYS A 262 -0.90 -14.54 5.50
N HIS A 263 -1.16 -13.49 4.73
CA HIS A 263 -1.66 -13.62 3.35
C HIS A 263 -0.50 -13.97 2.41
N GLU A 264 -0.52 -15.18 1.86
CA GLU A 264 0.57 -15.72 1.03
C GLU A 264 0.55 -15.20 -0.43
N THR A 265 -0.62 -14.76 -0.91
CA THR A 265 -0.85 -14.37 -2.31
C THR A 265 -0.62 -12.88 -2.59
N GLU A 266 -0.17 -12.13 -1.59
CA GLU A 266 -0.02 -10.68 -1.74
C GLU A 266 1.18 -10.28 -2.60
N PRO A 267 1.05 -9.19 -3.36
CA PRO A 267 2.17 -8.58 -4.04
C PRO A 267 3.33 -8.26 -3.10
N SER A 268 4.54 -8.47 -3.56
CA SER A 268 5.75 -8.30 -2.74
C SER A 268 5.92 -6.88 -2.17
N ASP A 269 5.42 -5.87 -2.88
CA ASP A 269 5.44 -4.46 -2.45
C ASP A 269 4.57 -4.21 -1.20
N ILE A 270 3.37 -4.81 -1.14
CA ILE A 270 2.48 -4.72 0.02
C ILE A 270 3.11 -5.42 1.23
N ARG A 271 3.67 -6.61 1.03
CA ARG A 271 4.36 -7.35 2.08
C ARG A 271 5.54 -6.57 2.66
N ILE A 272 6.37 -6.00 1.81
CA ILE A 272 7.52 -5.17 2.21
C ILE A 272 7.05 -3.94 3.01
N GLU A 273 5.97 -3.30 2.59
CA GLU A 273 5.43 -2.14 3.30
C GLU A 273 4.87 -2.51 4.67
N ILE A 274 4.20 -3.68 4.80
CA ILE A 274 3.75 -4.22 6.09
C ILE A 274 4.96 -4.53 6.99
N GLU A 275 5.97 -5.26 6.49
CA GLU A 275 7.19 -5.59 7.25
C GLU A 275 7.90 -4.34 7.75
N TYR A 276 7.99 -3.30 6.92
CA TYR A 276 8.62 -2.03 7.29
C TYR A 276 7.86 -1.30 8.41
N ASN A 277 6.54 -1.17 8.29
CA ASN A 277 5.73 -0.51 9.31
C ASN A 277 5.68 -1.33 10.61
N LEU A 278 5.63 -2.66 10.53
CA LEU A 278 5.69 -3.56 11.67
C LEU A 278 7.04 -3.44 12.41
N ALA A 279 8.14 -3.38 11.66
CA ALA A 279 9.47 -3.18 12.24
C ALA A 279 9.54 -1.88 13.05
N ARG A 280 8.98 -0.79 12.52
CA ARG A 280 8.90 0.49 13.23
C ARG A 280 8.07 0.38 14.51
N CYS A 281 6.90 -0.27 14.46
CA CYS A 281 6.10 -0.52 15.66
C CYS A 281 6.86 -1.35 16.70
N TYR A 282 7.63 -2.36 16.28
CA TYR A 282 8.47 -3.12 17.21
C TYR A 282 9.57 -2.28 17.86
N PHE A 283 10.18 -1.34 17.12
CA PHE A 283 11.17 -0.42 17.70
C PHE A 283 10.55 0.51 18.73
N GLU A 284 9.37 1.09 18.44
CA GLU A 284 8.62 1.90 19.42
C GLU A 284 8.26 1.09 20.68
N LYS A 285 7.95 -0.21 20.50
CA LYS A 285 7.70 -1.15 21.62
C LYS A 285 8.99 -1.70 22.24
N LYS A 286 10.16 -1.18 21.90
CA LYS A 286 11.48 -1.63 22.38
C LYS A 286 11.81 -3.10 22.10
N GLN A 287 11.12 -3.73 21.13
CA GLN A 287 11.35 -5.11 20.68
C GLN A 287 12.38 -5.15 19.54
N ILE A 288 13.61 -4.70 19.81
CA ILE A 288 14.65 -4.42 18.82
C ILE A 288 14.96 -5.64 17.95
N ALA A 289 15.06 -6.84 18.53
CA ALA A 289 15.39 -8.06 17.81
C ALA A 289 14.36 -8.40 16.73
N LYS A 290 13.05 -8.26 17.03
CA LYS A 290 11.97 -8.50 16.08
C LYS A 290 11.99 -7.49 14.94
N GLY A 291 12.17 -6.21 15.27
CA GLY A 291 12.29 -5.14 14.26
C GLY A 291 13.47 -5.35 13.32
N LEU A 292 14.65 -5.71 13.85
CA LEU A 292 15.83 -6.00 13.06
C LEU A 292 15.66 -7.21 12.14
N ALA A 293 14.97 -8.26 12.59
CA ALA A 293 14.69 -9.45 11.78
C ALA A 293 13.89 -9.06 10.51
N LEU A 294 12.84 -8.24 10.68
CA LEU A 294 12.02 -7.75 9.56
C LEU A 294 12.81 -6.84 8.62
N LEU A 295 13.60 -5.89 9.14
CA LEU A 295 14.41 -5.03 8.28
C LEU A 295 15.48 -5.81 7.48
N LYS A 296 16.06 -6.85 8.06
CA LYS A 296 16.98 -7.76 7.35
C LYS A 296 16.27 -8.54 6.25
N SER A 297 15.03 -8.99 6.50
CA SER A 297 14.17 -9.62 5.47
C SER A 297 13.96 -8.67 4.30
N ILE A 298 13.56 -7.42 4.56
CA ILE A 298 13.37 -6.39 3.54
C ILE A 298 14.65 -6.16 2.73
N ARG A 299 15.80 -5.98 3.39
CA ARG A 299 17.09 -5.75 2.73
C ARG A 299 17.50 -6.90 1.81
N ASN A 300 17.16 -8.14 2.19
CA ASN A 300 17.45 -9.32 1.36
C ASN A 300 16.55 -9.38 0.12
N SER A 301 15.33 -8.82 0.21
CA SER A 301 14.35 -8.83 -0.90
C SER A 301 14.51 -7.62 -1.84
N VAL A 302 14.79 -6.44 -1.28
CA VAL A 302 14.92 -5.18 -2.04
C VAL A 302 16.07 -4.35 -1.49
N GLN A 303 17.04 -4.06 -2.36
CA GLN A 303 18.15 -3.15 -2.01
C GLN A 303 17.63 -1.69 -1.91
N ASN A 304 18.11 -0.97 -0.91
CA ASN A 304 17.84 0.47 -0.73
C ASN A 304 16.34 0.84 -0.56
N TYR A 305 15.56 -0.01 0.11
CA TYR A 305 14.19 0.36 0.45
C TYR A 305 14.19 1.39 1.59
N LYS A 306 13.68 2.58 1.32
CA LYS A 306 13.58 3.69 2.29
C LYS A 306 14.88 3.85 3.11
N ASP A 307 14.77 3.99 4.43
CA ASP A 307 15.87 4.15 5.40
C ASP A 307 16.29 2.83 6.08
N VAL A 308 15.93 1.67 5.52
CA VAL A 308 16.15 0.33 6.11
C VAL A 308 17.60 0.11 6.52
N ASN A 309 18.58 0.46 5.65
CA ASN A 309 19.99 0.25 5.96
C ASN A 309 20.46 1.13 7.15
N SER A 310 19.98 2.36 7.22
CA SER A 310 20.27 3.29 8.33
C SER A 310 19.68 2.76 9.64
N LEU A 311 18.42 2.30 9.61
CA LEU A 311 17.76 1.70 10.79
C LEU A 311 18.47 0.42 11.24
N ILE A 312 18.87 -0.46 10.32
CA ILE A 312 19.63 -1.67 10.67
C ILE A 312 20.91 -1.30 11.40
N ASN A 313 21.72 -0.39 10.86
CA ASN A 313 22.98 0.02 11.47
C ASN A 313 22.75 0.58 12.87
N ARG A 314 21.76 1.47 13.02
CA ARG A 314 21.40 2.10 14.31
C ARG A 314 20.97 1.06 15.36
N TYR A 315 20.05 0.16 15.02
CA TYR A 315 19.49 -0.78 15.97
C TYR A 315 20.34 -2.03 16.18
N GLN A 316 21.18 -2.40 15.21
CA GLN A 316 22.12 -3.50 15.37
C GLN A 316 23.18 -3.17 16.40
N GLU A 317 23.67 -1.93 16.44
CA GLU A 317 24.60 -1.46 17.46
C GLU A 317 23.95 -1.49 18.86
N LEU A 318 22.69 -1.05 18.97
CA LEU A 318 21.91 -1.16 20.21
C LEU A 318 21.74 -2.63 20.67
N SER A 319 21.51 -3.54 19.71
CA SER A 319 21.32 -4.97 19.99
C SER A 319 22.61 -5.68 20.42
N GLN A 320 23.77 -5.21 19.97
CA GLN A 320 25.08 -5.78 20.32
C GLN A 320 25.63 -5.29 21.67
N ASN A 321 25.03 -4.25 22.24
CA ASN A 321 25.43 -3.70 23.53
C ASN A 321 24.22 -3.61 24.46
N SER A 322 24.10 -4.60 25.36
CA SER A 322 22.99 -4.66 26.34
C SER A 322 22.93 -3.42 27.22
N ASN A 323 24.08 -2.89 27.64
CA ASN A 323 24.16 -1.69 28.47
C ASN A 323 23.70 -0.44 27.69
N LEU A 324 24.01 -0.33 26.40
CA LEU A 324 23.50 0.75 25.55
C LEU A 324 21.98 0.63 25.35
N GLN A 325 21.47 -0.60 25.23
CA GLN A 325 20.02 -0.83 25.18
C GLN A 325 19.35 -0.38 26.46
N ILE A 326 19.90 -0.74 27.64
CA ILE A 326 19.42 -0.27 28.94
C ILE A 326 19.48 1.26 29.02
N TYR A 327 20.59 1.87 28.60
CA TYR A 327 20.78 3.33 28.62
C TYR A 327 19.64 4.05 27.85
N VAL A 328 19.28 3.57 26.69
CA VAL A 328 18.27 4.21 25.82
C VAL A 328 16.83 3.84 26.20
N SER A 329 16.59 2.61 26.70
CA SER A 329 15.23 2.05 26.74
C SER A 329 14.73 1.55 28.10
N ALA A 330 15.57 1.47 29.13
CA ALA A 330 15.17 0.98 30.46
C ALA A 330 14.22 1.93 31.20
N ASN A 331 13.58 1.44 32.24
CA ASN A 331 12.88 2.30 33.20
C ASN A 331 13.85 3.21 33.99
N SER A 332 13.33 4.19 34.73
CA SER A 332 14.16 5.16 35.42
C SER A 332 15.11 4.52 36.45
N ASN A 333 14.69 3.47 37.16
CA ASN A 333 15.53 2.83 38.20
C ASN A 333 16.72 2.10 37.57
N ASP A 334 16.52 1.33 36.54
CA ASP A 334 17.59 0.62 35.81
C ASP A 334 18.53 1.62 35.13
N PHE A 335 17.99 2.71 34.59
CA PHE A 335 18.77 3.76 33.95
C PHE A 335 19.68 4.44 34.98
N VAL A 336 19.14 4.88 36.14
CA VAL A 336 19.93 5.48 37.22
C VAL A 336 21.00 4.51 37.73
N THR A 337 20.65 3.24 37.84
CA THR A 337 21.61 2.19 38.25
C THR A 337 22.77 2.10 37.27
N LEU A 338 22.48 2.14 35.97
CA LEU A 338 23.50 2.13 34.92
C LEU A 338 24.36 3.41 34.95
N CYS A 339 23.73 4.59 35.12
CA CYS A 339 24.46 5.87 35.26
C CYS A 339 25.43 5.88 36.43
N ARG A 340 24.99 5.34 37.60
CA ARG A 340 25.87 5.15 38.75
C ARG A 340 27.06 4.23 38.45
N LYS A 341 26.82 3.10 37.83
CA LYS A 341 27.89 2.18 37.37
C LYS A 341 28.82 2.82 36.34
N PHE A 342 28.28 3.65 35.44
CA PHE A 342 29.07 4.43 34.49
C PHE A 342 30.07 5.35 35.21
N ILE A 343 29.64 6.12 36.18
CA ILE A 343 30.50 7.03 36.96
C ILE A 343 31.59 6.24 37.68
N LEU A 344 31.23 5.17 38.40
CA LEU A 344 32.17 4.29 39.06
C LEU A 344 33.19 3.64 38.11
N THR A 345 32.79 3.29 36.90
CA THR A 345 33.68 2.72 35.88
C THR A 345 34.64 3.79 35.32
N LYS A 346 34.14 5.02 35.11
CA LYS A 346 34.95 6.14 34.64
C LYS A 346 36.03 6.53 35.66
N TYR A 347 35.69 6.45 36.95
CA TYR A 347 36.55 6.82 38.06
C TYR A 347 36.96 5.60 38.94
N LYS A 348 37.28 4.47 38.30
CA LYS A 348 37.57 3.19 38.97
C LYS A 348 38.71 3.22 40.01
N ASN A 349 39.62 4.22 39.91
CA ASN A 349 40.77 4.38 40.79
C ASN A 349 40.55 5.49 41.84
N SER A 350 39.34 6.00 41.99
CA SER A 350 38.97 7.07 42.89
C SER A 350 37.81 6.64 43.80
N ASN A 351 37.71 7.24 44.98
CA ASN A 351 36.51 7.05 45.80
C ASN A 351 35.43 8.03 45.32
N VAL A 352 34.26 7.51 44.96
CA VAL A 352 33.13 8.30 44.44
C VAL A 352 31.98 8.24 45.41
N LYS A 353 31.58 9.38 45.93
CA LYS A 353 30.42 9.54 46.81
C LYS A 353 29.32 10.27 46.01
N ILE A 354 28.17 9.63 45.83
CA ILE A 354 26.99 10.27 45.22
C ILE A 354 26.31 11.14 46.27
N GLN A 355 26.10 12.42 45.96
CA GLN A 355 25.46 13.38 46.83
C GLN A 355 23.96 13.50 46.57
N SER A 356 23.59 13.71 45.30
CA SER A 356 22.18 13.79 44.88
C SER A 356 21.95 13.14 43.52
N ILE A 357 20.68 12.78 43.23
CA ILE A 357 20.21 12.27 41.93
C ILE A 357 18.89 12.96 41.63
N GLU A 358 18.84 13.67 40.54
CA GLU A 358 17.67 14.39 40.06
C GLU A 358 17.24 13.78 38.72
N ASN A 359 15.97 13.37 38.62
CA ASN A 359 15.42 12.77 37.43
C ASN A 359 14.44 13.71 36.75
N ASP A 360 14.72 14.07 35.52
CA ASP A 360 13.80 14.72 34.61
C ASP A 360 13.31 13.73 33.52
N SER A 361 12.34 14.15 32.73
CA SER A 361 11.81 13.37 31.61
C SER A 361 12.83 13.13 30.48
N LEU A 362 13.77 14.06 30.31
CA LEU A 362 14.76 14.07 29.20
C LEU A 362 16.17 13.66 29.65
N TYR A 363 16.51 13.89 30.93
CA TYR A 363 17.84 13.62 31.46
C TYR A 363 17.79 13.20 32.92
N THR A 364 18.93 12.73 33.42
CA THR A 364 19.17 12.49 34.86
C THR A 364 20.46 13.19 35.25
N ASP A 365 20.41 14.00 36.28
CA ASP A 365 21.55 14.65 36.89
C ASP A 365 22.01 13.85 38.13
N ILE A 366 23.33 13.63 38.24
CA ILE A 366 23.97 12.97 39.39
C ILE A 366 25.11 13.85 39.86
N LEU A 367 24.95 14.41 41.04
CA LEU A 367 26.03 15.16 41.73
C LEU A 367 26.88 14.19 42.51
N THR A 368 28.19 14.30 42.35
CA THR A 368 29.16 13.43 43.00
C THR A 368 30.31 14.22 43.59
N GLU A 369 30.87 13.70 44.67
CA GLU A 369 32.15 14.12 45.21
C GLU A 369 33.16 13.01 44.91
N ILE A 370 34.24 13.35 44.21
CA ILE A 370 35.25 12.41 43.73
C ILE A 370 36.58 12.67 44.43
N TYR A 371 37.08 11.67 45.16
CA TYR A 371 38.34 11.71 45.87
C TYR A 371 39.36 10.86 45.11
N ALA A 372 40.28 11.51 44.41
CA ALA A 372 41.44 10.88 43.79
C ALA A 372 42.67 11.02 44.67
N ALA A 373 43.78 10.38 44.34
CA ALA A 373 45.01 10.41 45.13
C ALA A 373 45.61 11.83 45.25
N THR A 374 45.36 12.74 44.30
CA THR A 374 45.99 14.05 44.17
C THR A 374 45.00 15.22 44.12
N TRP A 375 43.69 14.96 44.01
CA TRP A 375 42.65 15.99 43.89
C TRP A 375 41.32 15.52 44.45
N GLN A 376 40.47 16.47 44.76
CA GLN A 376 39.09 16.27 45.19
C GLN A 376 38.24 17.33 44.49
N ASP A 377 37.21 16.89 43.76
CA ASP A 377 36.31 17.77 43.01
C ASP A 377 34.84 17.38 43.23
N VAL A 378 33.95 18.38 43.17
CA VAL A 378 32.53 18.18 43.05
C VAL A 378 32.18 18.17 41.58
N VAL A 379 31.63 17.06 41.10
CA VAL A 379 31.39 16.80 39.68
C VAL A 379 29.93 16.52 39.43
N LEU A 380 29.33 17.28 38.51
CA LEU A 380 27.96 17.07 38.06
C LEU A 380 27.95 16.26 36.73
N PHE A 381 27.12 15.22 36.67
CA PHE A 381 26.91 14.41 35.50
C PHE A 381 25.48 14.55 35.03
N ARG A 382 25.24 14.92 33.76
CA ARG A 382 23.93 14.91 33.09
C ARG A 382 23.90 13.82 32.01
N PHE A 383 22.98 12.86 32.17
CA PHE A 383 22.80 11.75 31.27
C PHE A 383 21.52 11.97 30.42
N PHE A 384 21.69 12.26 29.14
CA PHE A 384 20.57 12.44 28.19
C PHE A 384 20.09 11.12 27.65
N ARG A 385 18.79 10.83 27.78
CA ARG A 385 18.16 9.62 27.30
C ARG A 385 17.72 9.74 25.82
N THR A 386 18.59 10.25 24.96
CA THR A 386 18.31 10.45 23.53
C THR A 386 19.39 9.82 22.66
N THR A 387 18.98 9.41 21.44
CA THR A 387 19.88 9.02 20.36
C THR A 387 19.96 10.09 19.26
N GLY A 388 19.27 11.21 19.46
CA GLY A 388 19.27 12.37 18.57
C GLY A 388 20.37 13.39 18.95
N SER A 389 20.26 14.59 18.38
CA SER A 389 21.15 15.70 18.69
C SER A 389 20.68 16.44 19.97
N VAL A 390 21.64 16.75 20.85
CA VAL A 390 21.41 17.59 22.04
C VAL A 390 21.82 19.02 21.70
N GLY A 391 20.87 19.95 21.77
CA GLY A 391 21.07 21.36 21.44
C GLY A 391 21.74 22.16 22.58
N GLU A 392 22.26 23.32 22.20
CA GLU A 392 23.00 24.24 23.09
C GLU A 392 22.22 24.65 24.33
N ILE A 393 20.91 24.83 24.23
CA ILE A 393 20.07 25.27 25.35
C ILE A 393 20.20 24.35 26.57
N TYR A 394 20.24 23.04 26.37
CA TYR A 394 20.40 22.05 27.44
C TYR A 394 21.78 22.09 28.10
N ILE A 395 22.80 22.52 27.35
CA ILE A 395 24.16 22.67 27.87
C ILE A 395 24.30 23.96 28.68
N ARG A 396 23.59 25.02 28.28
CA ARG A 396 23.51 26.27 29.05
C ARG A 396 22.81 26.05 30.38
N GLU A 397 21.65 25.41 30.38
CA GLU A 397 20.91 25.02 31.58
C GLU A 397 21.77 24.15 32.52
N PHE A 398 22.54 23.22 31.95
CA PHE A 398 23.47 22.40 32.71
C PHE A 398 24.59 23.22 33.36
N HIS A 399 25.14 24.18 32.62
CA HIS A 399 26.18 25.07 33.14
C HIS A 399 25.68 25.97 34.29
N GLU A 400 24.45 26.47 34.17
CA GLU A 400 23.79 27.22 35.24
C GLU A 400 23.60 26.34 36.49
N HIS A 401 23.09 25.11 36.29
CA HIS A 401 22.92 24.15 37.38
C HIS A 401 24.25 23.76 38.06
N MET A 402 25.37 23.66 37.31
CA MET A 402 26.70 23.49 37.94
C MET A 402 27.03 24.59 38.93
N GLY A 403 26.69 25.85 38.60
CA GLY A 403 26.86 26.99 39.51
C GLY A 403 26.01 26.87 40.78
N ASP A 404 24.75 26.47 40.65
CA ASP A 404 23.81 26.32 41.76
C ASP A 404 24.25 25.24 42.75
N VAL A 405 24.84 24.16 42.28
CA VAL A 405 25.29 23.03 43.10
C VAL A 405 26.80 23.11 43.47
N ASN A 406 27.48 24.19 43.10
CA ASN A 406 28.91 24.40 43.29
C ASN A 406 29.77 23.25 42.70
N ALA A 407 29.41 22.75 41.51
CA ALA A 407 30.18 21.72 40.81
C ALA A 407 31.35 22.37 40.04
N GLU A 408 32.56 21.91 40.30
CA GLU A 408 33.79 22.41 39.69
C GLU A 408 33.98 21.88 38.28
N ARG A 409 33.39 20.74 37.96
CA ARG A 409 33.44 20.08 36.65
C ARG A 409 32.11 19.43 36.29
N GLY A 410 31.79 19.45 35.00
CA GLY A 410 30.57 18.85 34.48
C GLY A 410 30.80 17.88 33.34
N PHE A 411 29.96 16.84 33.24
CA PHE A 411 29.92 15.93 32.14
C PHE A 411 28.50 15.86 31.57
N CYS A 412 28.34 16.10 30.28
CA CYS A 412 27.12 15.86 29.54
C CYS A 412 27.29 14.59 28.68
N ILE A 413 26.46 13.59 28.92
CA ILE A 413 26.58 12.25 28.33
C ILE A 413 25.34 11.97 27.46
N SER A 414 25.54 11.56 26.21
CA SER A 414 24.46 11.22 25.31
C SER A 414 24.77 9.98 24.47
N ALA A 415 23.74 9.17 24.19
CA ALA A 415 23.80 8.10 23.16
C ALA A 415 23.63 8.64 21.73
N GLY A 416 23.43 9.95 21.58
CA GLY A 416 23.42 10.71 20.33
C GLY A 416 24.68 11.52 20.11
N ILE A 417 24.50 12.66 19.48
CA ILE A 417 25.54 13.67 19.22
C ILE A 417 25.15 14.99 19.91
N PHE A 418 26.11 15.85 20.14
CA PHE A 418 25.85 17.24 20.51
C PHE A 418 25.92 18.13 19.28
N SER A 419 25.10 19.19 19.25
CA SER A 419 25.12 20.14 18.14
C SER A 419 26.45 20.91 18.10
N ASP A 420 26.79 21.49 16.94
CA ASP A 420 28.03 22.26 16.80
C ASP A 420 28.02 23.48 17.69
N GLU A 421 26.87 24.09 17.96
CA GLU A 421 26.68 25.17 18.90
C GLU A 421 26.95 24.72 20.34
N SER A 422 26.49 23.52 20.71
CA SER A 422 26.81 22.91 22.02
C SER A 422 28.31 22.71 22.21
N LYS A 423 29.00 22.21 21.21
CA LYS A 423 30.45 21.98 21.21
C LYS A 423 31.20 23.30 21.33
N LYS A 424 30.79 24.31 20.60
CA LYS A 424 31.36 25.66 20.66
C LYS A 424 31.12 26.32 22.00
N TYR A 425 29.94 26.12 22.62
CA TYR A 425 29.60 26.71 23.88
C TYR A 425 30.53 26.25 25.02
N ILE A 426 30.97 24.99 25.02
CA ILE A 426 31.83 24.44 26.08
C ILE A 426 33.30 24.86 25.99
N GLU A 427 33.72 25.48 24.87
CA GLU A 427 35.10 25.94 24.72
C GLU A 427 35.51 26.87 25.86
N GLY A 428 36.55 26.50 26.61
CA GLY A 428 37.05 27.24 27.76
C GLY A 428 36.22 27.11 29.07
N ARG A 429 35.21 26.20 29.09
CA ARG A 429 34.40 25.91 30.29
C ARG A 429 34.71 24.52 30.85
N PRO A 430 34.53 24.29 32.14
CA PRO A 430 34.84 23.02 32.80
C PRO A 430 33.75 21.95 32.49
N ILE A 431 33.35 21.81 31.24
CA ILE A 431 32.30 20.88 30.78
C ILE A 431 32.88 19.98 29.70
N ASP A 432 32.74 18.68 29.89
CA ASP A 432 33.08 17.66 28.91
C ASP A 432 31.84 17.06 28.29
N LEU A 433 31.84 16.86 26.94
CA LEU A 433 30.80 16.17 26.21
C LEU A 433 31.24 14.73 25.90
N ILE A 434 30.46 13.75 26.33
CA ILE A 434 30.66 12.34 26.05
C ILE A 434 29.59 11.90 25.05
N GLU A 435 29.99 11.74 23.80
CA GLU A 435 29.14 11.27 22.73
C GLU A 435 29.10 9.73 22.66
N LYS A 436 28.23 9.22 21.84
CA LYS A 436 27.93 7.79 21.63
C LYS A 436 29.18 6.89 21.61
N THR A 437 30.23 7.28 20.89
CA THR A 437 31.44 6.45 20.72
C THR A 437 32.16 6.21 22.03
N GLU A 438 32.33 7.24 22.81
CA GLU A 438 32.99 7.17 24.15
C GLU A 438 32.08 6.51 25.16
N LEU A 439 30.78 6.87 25.16
CA LEU A 439 29.77 6.23 26.00
C LEU A 439 29.80 4.70 25.83
N ILE A 440 29.80 4.19 24.59
CA ILE A 440 29.85 2.75 24.30
C ILE A 440 31.12 2.09 24.84
N LYS A 441 32.28 2.76 24.75
CA LYS A 441 33.53 2.23 25.29
C LYS A 441 33.43 2.00 26.81
N ILE A 442 32.85 2.93 27.53
CA ILE A 442 32.67 2.82 28.99
C ILE A 442 31.59 1.78 29.33
N LEU A 443 30.44 1.82 28.64
CA LEU A 443 29.34 0.88 28.85
C LEU A 443 29.76 -0.59 28.62
N LYS A 444 30.68 -0.88 27.70
CA LYS A 444 31.23 -2.23 27.49
C LYS A 444 32.05 -2.76 28.66
N GLN A 445 32.57 -1.90 29.54
CA GLN A 445 33.36 -2.28 30.69
C GLN A 445 32.49 -2.57 31.94
N ILE A 446 31.20 -2.24 31.87
CA ILE A 446 30.26 -2.42 32.96
C ILE A 446 29.71 -3.85 32.93
N SER A 447 29.94 -4.63 33.94
CA SER A 447 29.26 -5.90 34.20
C SER A 447 27.91 -5.67 34.84
N ILE A 448 26.86 -6.20 34.26
CA ILE A 448 25.48 -6.13 34.76
C ILE A 448 25.27 -7.21 35.81
#